data_294b220efab1d641ae99fc1afed21208
#
_entry.id   294b220efab1d641ae99fc1afed21208
#
_cell.length_a   1.000
_cell.length_b   1.000
_cell.length_c   1.000
_cell.angle_alpha   90.00
_cell.angle_beta   90.00
_cell.angle_gamma   90.00
#
_symmetry.space_group_name_H-M   'P 1'
#
loop_
_entity.id
_entity.type
_entity.pdbx_description
1 polymer ?
#
loop_
_entity_poly.entity_id
_entity_poly.type
_entity_poly.pdbx_seq_one_letter_code
_entity_poly.pdbx_strand_id
1 'polypeptide(L)'
;MKTTMTRSEYEYKKAELAGVYNEIEKYEQTKAILAQDGTDDENPSFGYNNQLLCAAYARRDLLRAEINSAIIVEPEAAGEGEFSEYAKSITLKCTFAEDDVEEEKYSVSRKGDNCISPASALFKFLHGKKTGFKGTFTHEISKSESIIYEVEILDIEF
;
A
#
# COMPACT_ATOMS: atom_id res chain seq x y z
N MET A 1 -14.70 -15.95 -5.63
CA MET A 1 -13.98 -16.00 -4.34
C MET A 1 -14.24 -14.69 -3.60
N LYS A 2 -14.67 -14.75 -2.35
CA LYS A 2 -14.93 -13.55 -1.56
C LYS A 2 -13.62 -13.03 -0.97
N THR A 3 -13.34 -11.75 -1.15
CA THR A 3 -12.12 -11.12 -0.65
C THR A 3 -12.46 -10.29 0.60
N THR A 4 -11.84 -10.63 1.71
CA THR A 4 -12.01 -9.88 2.96
C THR A 4 -11.05 -8.72 2.98
N MET A 5 -11.53 -7.51 3.28
CA MET A 5 -10.69 -6.31 3.36
C MET A 5 -11.26 -5.29 4.35
N THR A 6 -10.43 -4.40 4.83
CA THR A 6 -10.87 -3.29 5.66
C THR A 6 -11.54 -2.22 4.81
N ARG A 7 -12.29 -1.31 5.43
CA ARG A 7 -12.89 -0.16 4.73
C ARG A 7 -11.80 0.70 4.07
N SER A 8 -10.69 0.92 4.75
CA SER A 8 -9.55 1.68 4.21
C SER A 8 -8.97 1.03 2.95
N GLU A 9 -8.82 -0.29 2.94
CA GLU A 9 -8.35 -1.03 1.76
C GLU A 9 -9.36 -0.97 0.61
N TYR A 10 -10.64 -1.06 0.92
CA TYR A 10 -11.71 -0.93 -0.07
C TYR A 10 -11.70 0.45 -0.74
N GLU A 11 -11.64 1.53 0.04
CA GLU A 11 -11.57 2.89 -0.51
C GLU A 11 -10.27 3.13 -1.30
N TYR A 12 -9.15 2.57 -0.85
CA TYR A 12 -7.89 2.62 -1.59
C TYR A 12 -8.02 1.94 -2.96
N LYS A 13 -8.60 0.74 -3.02
CA LYS A 13 -8.82 0.03 -4.29
C LYS A 13 -9.78 0.76 -5.22
N LYS A 14 -10.79 1.42 -4.69
CA LYS A 14 -11.67 2.29 -5.47
C LYS A 14 -10.92 3.48 -6.07
N ALA A 15 -10.06 4.13 -5.31
CA ALA A 15 -9.22 5.23 -5.79
C ALA A 15 -8.22 4.74 -6.85
N GLU A 16 -7.62 3.57 -6.66
CA GLU A 16 -6.74 2.93 -7.63
C GLU A 16 -7.49 2.63 -8.94
N LEU A 17 -8.70 2.09 -8.85
CA LEU A 17 -9.54 1.84 -10.02
C LEU A 17 -9.87 3.14 -10.79
N ALA A 18 -10.17 4.21 -10.10
CA ALA A 18 -10.38 5.52 -10.74
C ALA A 18 -9.13 6.00 -11.48
N GLY A 19 -7.94 5.81 -10.90
CA GLY A 19 -6.66 6.07 -11.56
C GLY A 19 -6.45 5.24 -12.83
N VAL A 20 -6.81 3.95 -12.79
CA VAL A 20 -6.74 3.06 -13.96
C VAL A 20 -7.68 3.51 -15.07
N TYR A 21 -8.89 3.96 -14.77
CA TYR A 21 -9.79 4.53 -15.78
C TYR A 21 -9.19 5.76 -16.45
N ASN A 22 -8.53 6.64 -15.71
CA ASN A 22 -7.84 7.79 -16.28
C ASN A 22 -6.67 7.36 -17.19
N GLU A 23 -5.92 6.35 -16.80
CA GLU A 23 -4.85 5.77 -17.65
C GLU A 23 -5.41 5.18 -18.95
N ILE A 24 -6.51 4.44 -18.87
CA ILE A 24 -7.19 3.86 -20.04
C ILE A 24 -7.61 4.97 -21.00
N GLU A 25 -8.27 6.00 -20.51
CA GLU A 25 -8.68 7.14 -21.33
C GLU A 25 -7.50 7.79 -22.03
N LYS A 26 -6.40 8.02 -21.32
CA LYS A 26 -5.17 8.59 -21.86
C LYS A 26 -4.56 7.69 -22.95
N TYR A 27 -4.48 6.38 -22.72
CA TYR A 27 -3.94 5.44 -23.70
C TYR A 27 -4.84 5.29 -24.92
N GLU A 28 -6.17 5.34 -24.77
CA GLU A 28 -7.11 5.33 -25.89
C GLU A 28 -6.99 6.58 -26.75
N GLN A 29 -6.84 7.76 -26.14
CA GLN A 29 -6.58 9.01 -26.88
C GLN A 29 -5.25 8.95 -27.63
N THR A 30 -4.19 8.45 -26.99
CA THR A 30 -2.88 8.26 -27.63
C THR A 30 -2.96 7.25 -28.77
N LYS A 31 -3.69 6.16 -28.59
CA LYS A 31 -3.93 5.15 -29.64
C LYS A 31 -4.57 5.78 -30.89
N ALA A 32 -5.58 6.61 -30.69
CA ALA A 32 -6.25 7.28 -31.81
C ALA A 32 -5.31 8.22 -32.56
N ILE A 33 -4.42 8.92 -31.89
CA ILE A 33 -3.40 9.79 -32.49
C ILE A 33 -2.36 8.97 -33.25
N LEU A 34 -1.82 7.93 -32.62
CA LEU A 34 -0.79 7.08 -33.19
C LEU A 34 -1.29 6.28 -34.42
N ALA A 35 -2.57 5.90 -34.44
CA ALA A 35 -3.17 5.17 -35.55
C ALA A 35 -3.15 5.95 -36.90
N GLN A 36 -3.01 7.29 -36.83
CA GLN A 36 -2.87 8.12 -38.02
C GLN A 36 -1.56 7.87 -38.79
N ASP A 37 -0.51 7.44 -38.07
CA ASP A 37 0.82 7.17 -38.63
C ASP A 37 1.06 5.68 -38.93
N GLY A 38 -0.01 4.87 -38.94
CA GLY A 38 0.06 3.42 -39.16
C GLY A 38 -0.21 2.62 -37.90
N THR A 39 -0.52 1.34 -38.07
CA THR A 39 -0.83 0.41 -36.97
C THR A 39 0.17 -0.74 -36.89
N ASP A 40 0.38 -1.27 -35.71
CA ASP A 40 1.19 -2.46 -35.38
C ASP A 40 2.60 -2.49 -36.03
N ASP A 41 2.78 -3.24 -37.09
CA ASP A 41 4.09 -3.53 -37.70
C ASP A 41 4.78 -2.28 -38.31
N GLU A 42 4.00 -1.28 -38.68
CA GLU A 42 4.50 -0.04 -39.29
C GLU A 42 4.80 1.06 -38.25
N ASN A 43 4.28 0.92 -37.06
CA ASN A 43 4.40 1.92 -35.99
C ASN A 43 4.69 1.25 -34.63
N PRO A 44 5.97 1.11 -34.22
CA PRO A 44 6.33 0.51 -32.95
C PRO A 44 5.72 1.23 -31.75
N SER A 45 5.52 2.54 -31.82
CA SER A 45 4.89 3.33 -30.73
C SER A 45 3.42 2.97 -30.56
N PHE A 46 2.70 2.66 -31.62
CA PHE A 46 1.33 2.17 -31.55
C PHE A 46 1.27 0.81 -30.86
N GLY A 47 2.12 -0.14 -31.23
CA GLY A 47 2.20 -1.46 -30.59
C GLY A 47 2.52 -1.37 -29.10
N TYR A 48 3.47 -0.54 -28.72
CA TYR A 48 3.83 -0.32 -27.31
C TYR A 48 2.67 0.29 -26.50
N ASN A 49 2.04 1.34 -27.03
CA ASN A 49 0.88 1.96 -26.40
C ASN A 49 -0.28 0.97 -26.26
N ASN A 50 -0.50 0.12 -27.25
CA ASN A 50 -1.53 -0.90 -27.21
C ASN A 50 -1.27 -1.96 -26.12
N GLN A 51 0.00 -2.32 -25.88
CA GLN A 51 0.38 -3.21 -24.78
C GLN A 51 0.07 -2.58 -23.42
N LEU A 52 0.36 -1.29 -23.23
CA LEU A 52 0.03 -0.55 -22.01
C LEU A 52 -1.48 -0.49 -21.80
N LEU A 53 -2.24 -0.26 -22.86
CA LEU A 53 -3.70 -0.24 -22.82
C LEU A 53 -4.28 -1.60 -22.41
N CYS A 54 -3.80 -2.69 -22.99
CA CYS A 54 -4.22 -4.05 -22.63
C CYS A 54 -3.90 -4.39 -21.16
N ALA A 55 -2.73 -3.99 -20.68
CA ALA A 55 -2.34 -4.17 -19.28
C ALA A 55 -3.26 -3.36 -18.34
N ALA A 56 -3.63 -2.14 -18.72
CA ALA A 56 -4.56 -1.31 -17.97
C ALA A 56 -5.96 -1.91 -17.91
N TYR A 57 -6.47 -2.47 -19.00
CA TYR A 57 -7.74 -3.20 -18.99
C TYR A 57 -7.71 -4.42 -18.08
N ALA A 58 -6.65 -5.20 -18.09
CA ALA A 58 -6.50 -6.37 -17.22
C ALA A 58 -6.49 -5.96 -15.75
N ARG A 59 -5.78 -4.89 -15.41
CA ARG A 59 -5.74 -4.34 -14.05
C ARG A 59 -7.10 -3.81 -13.60
N ARG A 60 -7.81 -3.11 -14.48
CA ARG A 60 -9.19 -2.66 -14.24
C ARG A 60 -10.10 -3.83 -13.88
N ASP A 61 -10.06 -4.89 -14.67
CA ASP A 61 -10.96 -6.04 -14.47
C ASP A 61 -10.64 -6.78 -13.17
N LEU A 62 -9.35 -6.89 -12.82
CA LEU A 62 -8.92 -7.45 -11.54
C LEU A 62 -9.42 -6.62 -10.36
N LEU A 63 -9.21 -5.31 -10.38
CA LEU A 63 -9.67 -4.40 -9.32
C LEU A 63 -11.20 -4.41 -9.18
N ARG A 64 -11.93 -4.43 -10.29
CA ARG A 64 -13.39 -4.55 -10.28
C ARG A 64 -13.85 -5.86 -9.63
N ALA A 65 -13.21 -6.97 -9.96
CA ALA A 65 -13.53 -8.27 -9.37
C ALA A 65 -13.28 -8.27 -7.86
N GLU A 66 -12.15 -7.73 -7.41
CA GLU A 66 -11.83 -7.60 -5.99
C GLU A 66 -12.82 -6.71 -5.23
N ILE A 67 -13.14 -5.54 -5.77
CA ILE A 67 -14.10 -4.60 -5.18
C ILE A 67 -15.49 -5.23 -5.10
N ASN A 68 -15.96 -5.88 -6.18
CA ASN A 68 -17.30 -6.49 -6.23
C ASN A 68 -17.43 -7.71 -5.32
N SER A 69 -16.33 -8.40 -5.04
CA SER A 69 -16.31 -9.56 -4.13
C SER A 69 -15.96 -9.20 -2.69
N ALA A 70 -15.73 -7.92 -2.40
CA ALA A 70 -15.26 -7.47 -1.11
C ALA A 70 -16.28 -7.72 0.01
N ILE A 71 -15.80 -8.30 1.10
CA ILE A 71 -16.47 -8.28 2.40
C ILE A 71 -15.70 -7.31 3.27
N ILE A 72 -16.34 -6.20 3.62
CA ILE A 72 -15.72 -5.21 4.49
C ILE A 72 -15.78 -5.70 5.92
N VAL A 73 -14.62 -5.87 6.53
CA VAL A 73 -14.46 -6.14 7.96
C VAL A 73 -13.99 -4.84 8.62
N GLU A 74 -14.77 -4.39 9.59
CA GLU A 74 -14.29 -3.30 10.42
C GLU A 74 -13.16 -3.85 11.32
N PRO A 75 -12.04 -3.12 11.46
CA PRO A 75 -11.00 -3.54 12.40
C PRO A 75 -11.58 -3.63 13.80
N GLU A 76 -11.12 -4.60 14.57
CA GLU A 76 -11.46 -4.65 15.98
C GLU A 76 -11.14 -3.29 16.59
N ALA A 77 -12.10 -2.72 17.31
CA ALA A 77 -11.92 -1.42 17.94
C ALA A 77 -10.71 -1.51 18.88
N ALA A 78 -9.61 -0.84 18.51
CA ALA A 78 -8.48 -0.69 19.40
C ALA A 78 -8.94 0.09 20.64
N GLY A 79 -8.52 -0.33 21.83
CA GLY A 79 -8.79 0.39 23.06
C GLY A 79 -8.23 1.81 23.03
N GLU A 80 -8.66 2.65 23.94
CA GLU A 80 -8.17 4.03 24.03
C GLU A 80 -6.65 4.08 24.21
N GLY A 81 -5.96 4.86 23.37
CA GLY A 81 -4.50 4.99 23.36
C GLY A 81 -3.75 3.87 22.67
N GLU A 82 -4.42 2.87 22.11
CA GLU A 82 -3.80 1.80 21.36
C GLU A 82 -3.56 2.19 19.90
N PHE A 83 -2.40 1.79 19.36
CA PHE A 83 -2.07 2.03 17.96
C PHE A 83 -3.00 1.26 17.02
N SER A 84 -3.56 1.95 16.06
CA SER A 84 -4.46 1.41 15.05
C SER A 84 -4.38 2.22 13.75
N GLU A 85 -5.11 1.81 12.73
CA GLU A 85 -5.20 2.56 11.46
C GLU A 85 -5.85 3.95 11.61
N TYR A 86 -6.49 4.22 12.73
CA TYR A 86 -7.08 5.54 13.05
C TYR A 86 -6.06 6.54 13.64
N ALA A 87 -4.87 6.09 14.00
CA ALA A 87 -3.80 6.98 14.41
C ALA A 87 -3.30 7.79 13.19
N LYS A 88 -2.95 9.06 13.43
CA LYS A 88 -2.34 9.92 12.40
C LYS A 88 -0.88 9.57 12.20
N SER A 89 -0.15 9.36 13.28
CA SER A 89 1.27 9.07 13.27
C SER A 89 1.71 8.26 14.47
N ILE A 90 2.85 7.63 14.35
CA ILE A 90 3.54 6.92 15.41
C ILE A 90 5.03 7.25 15.40
N THR A 91 5.60 7.52 16.56
CA THR A 91 7.04 7.73 16.72
C THR A 91 7.66 6.48 17.31
N LEU A 92 8.62 5.91 16.60
CA LEU A 92 9.30 4.68 16.96
C LEU A 92 10.78 4.92 17.24
N LYS A 93 11.29 4.22 18.24
CA LYS A 93 12.71 4.07 18.47
C LYS A 93 13.11 2.66 18.11
N CYS A 94 13.95 2.52 17.10
CA CYS A 94 14.45 1.24 16.62
C CYS A 94 15.91 1.06 17.02
N THR A 95 16.23 -0.01 17.70
CA THR A 95 17.58 -0.33 18.14
C THR A 95 18.06 -1.57 17.38
N PHE A 96 19.01 -1.36 16.46
CA PHE A 96 19.59 -2.43 15.62
C PHE A 96 20.83 -3.05 16.27
N ALA A 97 21.62 -2.24 16.99
CA ALA A 97 22.80 -2.61 17.75
C ALA A 97 23.00 -1.63 18.90
N GLU A 98 23.96 -1.88 19.80
CA GLU A 98 24.21 -1.01 20.98
C GLU A 98 24.40 0.48 20.62
N ASP A 99 25.05 0.77 19.49
CA ASP A 99 25.33 2.13 19.01
C ASP A 99 24.48 2.54 17.79
N ASP A 100 23.56 1.70 17.36
CA ASP A 100 22.72 1.94 16.17
C ASP A 100 21.25 2.05 16.58
N VAL A 101 20.88 3.27 16.97
CA VAL A 101 19.52 3.61 17.42
C VAL A 101 18.96 4.70 16.53
N GLU A 102 17.81 4.45 15.95
CA GLU A 102 17.08 5.40 15.12
C GLU A 102 15.74 5.76 15.77
N GLU A 103 15.43 7.05 15.81
CA GLU A 103 14.11 7.55 16.22
C GLU A 103 13.47 8.23 15.02
N GLU A 104 12.28 7.78 14.64
CA GLU A 104 11.60 8.31 13.48
C GLU A 104 10.08 8.36 13.67
N LYS A 105 9.46 9.40 13.11
CA LYS A 105 8.01 9.59 13.11
C LYS A 105 7.46 9.10 11.77
N TYR A 106 6.52 8.17 11.84
CA TYR A 106 5.84 7.61 10.67
C TYR A 106 4.39 8.07 10.63
N SER A 107 3.93 8.53 9.47
CA SER A 107 2.52 8.76 9.23
C SER A 107 1.83 7.44 8.89
N VAL A 108 0.62 7.24 9.39
CA VAL A 108 -0.18 6.07 9.05
C VAL A 108 -0.82 6.31 7.68
N SER A 109 -0.20 5.78 6.65
CA SER A 109 -0.59 5.98 5.26
C SER A 109 -0.07 4.84 4.39
N ARG A 110 -0.64 4.68 3.21
CA ARG A 110 -0.19 3.68 2.21
C ARG A 110 0.81 4.23 1.22
N LYS A 111 0.96 5.55 1.12
CA LYS A 111 1.84 6.23 0.17
C LYS A 111 2.56 7.39 0.84
N GLY A 112 3.80 7.60 0.42
CA GLY A 112 4.64 8.71 0.81
C GLY A 112 5.92 8.28 1.53
N ASP A 113 6.79 9.24 1.76
CA ASP A 113 7.99 9.02 2.55
C ASP A 113 7.64 8.96 4.04
N ASN A 114 8.39 8.16 4.79
CA ASN A 114 8.17 7.97 6.23
C ASN A 114 6.72 7.58 6.58
N CYS A 115 6.18 6.60 5.86
CA CYS A 115 4.85 6.05 6.12
C CYS A 115 4.93 4.64 6.68
N ILE A 116 3.98 4.32 7.56
CA ILE A 116 3.70 2.95 7.95
C ILE A 116 2.35 2.54 7.34
N SER A 117 2.37 1.52 6.50
CA SER A 117 1.16 1.01 5.86
C SER A 117 0.42 0.04 6.78
N PRO A 118 -0.93 0.13 6.88
CA PRO A 118 -1.73 -0.86 7.60
C PRO A 118 -1.55 -2.31 7.12
N ALA A 119 -1.09 -2.51 5.88
CA ALA A 119 -0.79 -3.83 5.34
C ALA A 119 0.61 -4.35 5.71
N SER A 120 1.50 -3.51 6.25
CA SER A 120 2.87 -3.90 6.59
C SER A 120 2.94 -4.81 7.81
N ALA A 121 3.96 -5.66 7.85
CA ALA A 121 4.22 -6.54 8.98
C ALA A 121 4.50 -5.76 10.27
N LEU A 122 5.23 -4.64 10.16
CA LEU A 122 5.53 -3.78 11.31
C LEU A 122 4.24 -3.15 11.89
N PHE A 123 3.33 -2.69 11.06
CA PHE A 123 2.03 -2.17 11.51
C PHE A 123 1.26 -3.24 12.30
N LYS A 124 1.17 -4.46 11.74
CA LYS A 124 0.47 -5.59 12.40
C LYS A 124 1.10 -5.97 13.73
N PHE A 125 2.43 -5.89 13.83
CA PHE A 125 3.15 -6.11 15.07
C PHE A 125 2.84 -5.07 16.14
N LEU A 126 2.69 -3.79 15.75
CA LEU A 126 2.43 -2.67 16.65
C LEU A 126 0.94 -2.47 16.96
N HIS A 127 0.05 -3.06 16.16
CA HIS A 127 -1.41 -2.91 16.34
C HIS A 127 -1.86 -3.34 17.74
N GLY A 128 -2.66 -2.52 18.38
CA GLY A 128 -3.14 -2.76 19.75
C GLY A 128 -2.14 -2.45 20.85
N LYS A 129 -0.95 -1.97 20.52
CA LYS A 129 0.08 -1.59 21.48
C LYS A 129 -0.03 -0.10 21.86
N LYS A 130 0.41 0.24 23.06
CA LYS A 130 0.37 1.61 23.60
C LYS A 130 1.76 2.25 23.62
N THR A 131 1.80 3.56 23.82
CA THR A 131 3.04 4.28 24.13
C THR A 131 3.78 3.60 25.29
N GLY A 132 5.10 3.43 25.13
CA GLY A 132 5.96 2.72 26.07
C GLY A 132 6.13 1.23 25.79
N PHE A 133 5.40 0.68 24.81
CA PHE A 133 5.60 -0.72 24.40
C PHE A 133 7.00 -0.92 23.83
N LYS A 134 7.64 -2.01 24.25
CA LYS A 134 8.91 -2.50 23.72
C LYS A 134 8.77 -3.95 23.27
N GLY A 135 9.31 -4.26 22.13
CA GLY A 135 9.31 -5.62 21.60
C GLY A 135 10.36 -5.84 20.54
N THR A 136 10.65 -7.09 20.27
CA THR A 136 11.59 -7.48 19.23
C THR A 136 10.83 -7.79 17.95
N PHE A 137 11.18 -7.12 16.86
CA PHE A 137 10.60 -7.33 15.55
C PHE A 137 11.60 -7.95 14.59
N THR A 138 11.14 -8.94 13.84
CA THR A 138 11.94 -9.59 12.79
C THR A 138 11.44 -9.12 11.43
N HIS A 139 12.27 -8.37 10.71
CA HIS A 139 11.99 -7.93 9.36
C HIS A 139 12.60 -8.90 8.35
N GLU A 140 11.77 -9.56 7.57
CA GLU A 140 12.21 -10.43 6.49
C GLU A 140 12.54 -9.60 5.25
N ILE A 141 13.82 -9.62 4.84
CA ILE A 141 14.28 -8.94 3.62
C ILE A 141 14.12 -9.89 2.42
N SER A 142 14.46 -11.17 2.61
CA SER A 142 14.32 -12.24 1.62
C SER A 142 14.04 -13.56 2.31
N LYS A 143 13.84 -14.63 1.54
CA LYS A 143 13.65 -15.97 2.09
C LYS A 143 14.82 -16.48 2.97
N SER A 144 16.00 -15.91 2.79
CA SER A 144 17.23 -16.30 3.48
C SER A 144 17.81 -15.24 4.41
N GLU A 145 17.29 -14.02 4.37
CA GLU A 145 17.80 -12.88 5.14
C GLU A 145 16.71 -12.21 5.94
N SER A 146 16.97 -12.03 7.22
CA SER A 146 16.11 -11.25 8.12
C SER A 146 16.94 -10.35 9.02
N ILE A 147 16.38 -9.21 9.41
CA ILE A 147 16.96 -8.31 10.41
C ILE A 147 16.07 -8.37 11.65
N ILE A 148 16.70 -8.56 12.81
CA ILE A 148 16.03 -8.54 14.10
C ILE A 148 16.45 -7.26 14.82
N TYR A 149 15.48 -6.47 15.26
CA TYR A 149 15.75 -5.25 16.02
C TYR A 149 14.66 -5.00 17.08
N GLU A 150 15.02 -4.23 18.10
CA GLU A 150 14.10 -3.83 19.15
C GLU A 150 13.34 -2.58 18.72
N VAL A 151 12.03 -2.57 18.95
CA VAL A 151 11.14 -1.44 18.63
C VAL A 151 10.47 -0.97 19.93
N GLU A 152 10.52 0.34 20.18
CA GLU A 152 9.82 1.01 21.26
C GLU A 152 8.88 2.07 20.68
N ILE A 153 7.63 2.10 21.16
CA ILE A 153 6.69 3.15 20.82
C ILE A 153 6.92 4.33 21.76
N LEU A 154 7.40 5.45 21.20
CA LEU A 154 7.64 6.67 21.96
C LEU A 154 6.38 7.53 22.08
N ASP A 155 5.60 7.64 21.01
CA ASP A 155 4.39 8.45 20.96
C ASP A 155 3.43 7.96 19.87
N ILE A 156 2.12 8.16 20.09
CA ILE A 156 1.07 7.90 19.12
C ILE A 156 0.19 9.15 19.05
N GLU A 157 0.06 9.72 17.85
CA GLU A 157 -0.80 10.87 17.58
C GLU A 157 -2.10 10.41 16.92
N PHE A 158 -3.22 10.82 17.47
CA PHE A 158 -4.56 10.49 16.98
C PHE A 158 -5.24 11.65 16.24
#